data_44d0d017b58ff89dd9a89e950e70fc9d
#
_entry.id   44d0d017b58ff89dd9a89e950e70fc9d
#
_cell.length_a   1.000
_cell.length_b   1.000
_cell.length_c   1.000
_cell.angle_alpha   90.00
_cell.angle_beta   90.00
_cell.angle_gamma   90.00
#
_symmetry.space_group_name_H-M   'P 1'
#
loop_
_entity.id
_entity.type
_entity.pdbx_description
1 polymer ?
#
loop_
_entity_poly.entity_id
_entity_poly.type
_entity_poly.pdbx_seq_one_letter_code
_entity_poly.pdbx_strand_id
1 'polypeptide(L)'
;DMVEIKVSMFVTIPRDDSDKIVFKVLQPAIRFKRDDCVDIPECQYIDLEIPMTDKQSKAYKEMMSELLVEYERGEITSANSAVKFTKLLQISCGWVKDDSGNVFELEPSNRLDEAFEIFQNSHRQKLVIASAFKASIKGIHEYFAKKGVKVNYITGDVKAEDRAKKIHSFQHGDLQVLVIQPQAASHGITLTAASTLLWFSLIPSGETYNQMNGRITRIGQNHKQTILHMIGSKAEKRILTILKNK
;
A
#
# COMPACT_ATOMS: atom_id res chain seq x y z
N ASP A 1 -7.32 -19.62 -29.30
CA ASP A 1 -5.89 -19.36 -29.52
C ASP A 1 -5.30 -18.85 -28.21
N MET A 2 -4.41 -19.66 -27.63
CA MET A 2 -3.79 -19.32 -26.36
C MET A 2 -2.74 -18.22 -26.58
N VAL A 3 -2.89 -17.11 -25.90
CA VAL A 3 -1.94 -15.97 -25.90
C VAL A 3 -0.73 -16.25 -25.00
N GLU A 4 -0.81 -17.30 -24.19
CA GLU A 4 0.18 -17.69 -23.19
C GLU A 4 0.64 -19.14 -23.37
N ILE A 5 1.88 -19.43 -23.00
CA ILE A 5 2.45 -20.77 -22.98
C ILE A 5 2.56 -21.23 -21.53
N LYS A 6 1.95 -22.36 -21.21
CA LYS A 6 2.05 -22.98 -19.89
C LYS A 6 3.39 -23.72 -19.78
N VAL A 7 4.30 -23.21 -18.98
CA VAL A 7 5.65 -23.77 -18.77
C VAL A 7 5.66 -24.80 -17.65
N SER A 8 4.79 -24.64 -16.65
CA SER A 8 4.58 -25.57 -15.54
C SER A 8 3.16 -25.46 -15.00
N MET A 9 2.81 -26.27 -13.99
CA MET A 9 1.48 -26.21 -13.38
C MET A 9 1.13 -24.82 -12.82
N PHE A 10 2.14 -23.99 -12.51
CA PHE A 10 1.98 -22.67 -11.86
C PHE A 10 2.64 -21.51 -12.62
N VAL A 11 3.28 -21.77 -13.75
CA VAL A 11 4.01 -20.75 -14.50
C VAL A 11 3.49 -20.72 -15.93
N THR A 12 2.94 -19.56 -16.29
CA THR A 12 2.51 -19.23 -17.64
C THR A 12 3.30 -18.03 -18.13
N ILE A 13 3.84 -18.09 -19.32
CA ILE A 13 4.56 -16.96 -19.93
C ILE A 13 3.81 -16.53 -21.20
N PRO A 14 3.80 -15.23 -21.52
CA PRO A 14 3.24 -14.74 -22.78
C PRO A 14 3.99 -15.36 -23.97
N ARG A 15 3.27 -15.64 -25.04
CA ARG A 15 3.90 -15.99 -26.33
C ARG A 15 4.61 -14.78 -26.91
N ASP A 16 5.66 -14.99 -27.70
CA ASP A 16 6.42 -13.92 -28.37
C ASP A 16 5.56 -13.04 -29.29
N ASP A 17 4.44 -13.58 -29.79
CA ASP A 17 3.48 -12.88 -30.66
C ASP A 17 2.21 -12.40 -29.92
N SER A 18 2.16 -12.54 -28.59
CA SER A 18 0.99 -12.20 -27.76
C SER A 18 0.50 -10.77 -28.00
N ASP A 19 1.40 -9.80 -28.08
CA ASP A 19 1.05 -8.39 -28.29
C ASP A 19 0.34 -8.17 -29.65
N LYS A 20 0.77 -8.88 -30.69
CA LYS A 20 0.14 -8.81 -32.03
C LYS A 20 -1.25 -9.45 -32.02
N ILE A 21 -1.41 -10.57 -31.31
CA ILE A 21 -2.70 -11.26 -31.18
C ILE A 21 -3.67 -10.39 -30.40
N VAL A 22 -3.23 -9.86 -29.24
CA VAL A 22 -4.05 -8.95 -28.40
C VAL A 22 -4.44 -7.71 -29.18
N PHE A 23 -3.51 -7.07 -29.90
CA PHE A 23 -3.79 -5.91 -30.74
C PHE A 23 -4.85 -6.23 -31.81
N LYS A 24 -4.74 -7.38 -32.50
CA LYS A 24 -5.70 -7.80 -33.54
C LYS A 24 -7.09 -8.09 -32.98
N VAL A 25 -7.16 -8.73 -31.79
CA VAL A 25 -8.43 -9.10 -31.12
C VAL A 25 -9.14 -7.85 -30.58
N LEU A 26 -8.39 -6.83 -30.14
CA LEU A 26 -8.94 -5.60 -29.57
C LEU A 26 -9.36 -4.56 -30.62
N GLN A 27 -9.13 -4.81 -31.93
CA GLN A 27 -9.56 -3.88 -32.98
C GLN A 27 -11.09 -3.92 -33.21
N PRO A 28 -11.76 -2.77 -33.39
CA PRO A 28 -11.21 -1.42 -33.33
C PRO A 28 -11.13 -0.92 -31.88
N ALA A 29 -9.91 -0.71 -31.38
CA ALA A 29 -9.70 -0.14 -30.06
C ALA A 29 -8.86 1.14 -30.16
N ILE A 30 -9.33 2.21 -29.52
CA ILE A 30 -8.58 3.44 -29.35
C ILE A 30 -8.13 3.52 -27.89
N ARG A 31 -6.82 3.62 -27.66
CA ARG A 31 -6.25 3.77 -26.34
C ARG A 31 -5.70 5.18 -26.18
N PHE A 32 -6.26 5.92 -25.25
CA PHE A 32 -5.72 7.20 -24.81
C PHE A 32 -4.93 7.01 -23.51
N LYS A 33 -3.79 7.65 -23.40
CA LYS A 33 -3.14 7.80 -22.09
C LYS A 33 -3.90 8.87 -21.31
N ARG A 34 -4.04 8.65 -19.99
CA ARG A 34 -4.74 9.60 -19.12
C ARG A 34 -4.14 11.00 -19.22
N ASP A 35 -2.82 11.10 -19.25
CA ASP A 35 -2.07 12.36 -19.28
C ASP A 35 -2.25 13.13 -20.62
N ASP A 36 -2.66 12.44 -21.69
CA ASP A 36 -3.00 13.05 -22.98
C ASP A 36 -4.44 13.63 -23.01
N CYS A 37 -5.27 13.25 -22.04
CA CYS A 37 -6.71 13.55 -22.07
C CYS A 37 -7.18 14.49 -20.97
N VAL A 38 -6.39 14.69 -19.93
CA VAL A 38 -6.83 15.43 -18.72
C VAL A 38 -5.68 16.22 -18.13
N ASP A 39 -5.88 17.52 -17.93
CA ASP A 39 -4.97 18.35 -17.15
C ASP A 39 -5.09 18.04 -15.66
N ILE A 40 -4.28 17.10 -15.18
CA ILE A 40 -4.13 16.80 -13.76
C ILE A 40 -2.77 17.34 -13.33
N PRO A 41 -2.67 18.11 -12.21
CA PRO A 41 -1.39 18.56 -11.71
C PRO A 41 -0.41 17.42 -11.49
N GLU A 42 0.88 17.69 -11.72
CA GLU A 42 1.96 16.70 -11.60
C GLU A 42 1.96 16.00 -10.23
N CYS A 43 2.19 14.69 -10.23
CA CYS A 43 2.28 13.89 -9.03
C CYS A 43 3.75 13.58 -8.70
N GLN A 44 4.18 13.97 -7.50
CA GLN A 44 5.51 13.67 -6.99
C GLN A 44 5.52 12.38 -6.18
N TYR A 45 6.59 11.60 -6.32
CA TYR A 45 6.83 10.38 -5.55
C TYR A 45 8.07 10.57 -4.71
N ILE A 46 7.94 10.42 -3.40
CA ILE A 46 9.02 10.63 -2.42
C ILE A 46 9.16 9.39 -1.53
N ASP A 47 10.37 8.88 -1.44
CA ASP A 47 10.69 7.77 -0.55
C ASP A 47 11.27 8.32 0.75
N LEU A 48 10.65 7.99 1.88
CA LEU A 48 11.05 8.40 3.21
C LEU A 48 11.72 7.23 3.93
N GLU A 49 12.98 7.36 4.26
CA GLU A 49 13.69 6.37 5.07
C GLU A 49 13.35 6.54 6.54
N ILE A 50 12.58 5.62 7.09
CA ILE A 50 12.16 5.63 8.50
C ILE A 50 12.90 4.49 9.23
N PRO A 51 13.87 4.79 10.09
CA PRO A 51 14.59 3.76 10.82
C PRO A 51 13.65 2.97 11.74
N MET A 52 13.83 1.67 11.76
CA MET A 52 13.14 0.81 12.73
C MET A 52 13.63 1.12 14.15
N THR A 53 12.74 1.01 15.14
CA THR A 53 13.11 1.05 16.55
C THR A 53 13.98 -0.17 16.92
N ASP A 54 14.65 -0.13 18.07
CA ASP A 54 15.48 -1.25 18.52
C ASP A 54 14.69 -2.55 18.67
N LYS A 55 13.45 -2.44 19.15
CA LYS A 55 12.53 -3.59 19.28
C LYS A 55 12.16 -4.18 17.92
N GLN A 56 11.82 -3.34 16.94
CA GLN A 56 11.57 -3.78 15.57
C GLN A 56 12.82 -4.40 14.94
N SER A 57 13.99 -3.75 15.09
CA SER A 57 15.26 -4.18 14.52
C SER A 57 15.68 -5.55 15.06
N LYS A 58 15.48 -5.79 16.37
CA LYS A 58 15.74 -7.08 17.01
C LYS A 58 14.84 -8.16 16.41
N ALA A 59 13.52 -7.95 16.41
CA ALA A 59 12.55 -8.91 15.88
C ALA A 59 12.78 -9.19 14.37
N TYR A 60 13.17 -8.16 13.60
CA TYR A 60 13.48 -8.30 12.18
C TYR A 60 14.72 -9.17 11.94
N LYS A 61 15.79 -8.97 12.73
CA LYS A 61 17.00 -9.77 12.65
C LYS A 61 16.76 -11.23 13.03
N GLU A 62 15.99 -11.48 14.10
CA GLU A 62 15.60 -12.81 14.52
C GLU A 62 14.84 -13.55 13.41
N MET A 63 13.81 -12.94 12.83
CA MET A 63 13.04 -13.51 11.72
C MET A 63 13.91 -13.76 10.47
N MET A 64 14.84 -12.87 10.15
CA MET A 64 15.78 -13.07 9.04
C MET A 64 16.75 -14.24 9.31
N SER A 65 17.22 -14.37 10.54
CA SER A 65 18.11 -15.48 10.93
C SER A 65 17.42 -16.83 10.80
N GLU A 66 16.17 -16.94 11.28
CA GLU A 66 15.34 -18.15 11.11
C GLU A 66 15.14 -18.51 9.63
N LEU A 67 14.87 -17.50 8.79
CA LEU A 67 14.71 -17.71 7.35
C LEU A 67 15.99 -18.26 6.70
N LEU A 68 17.16 -17.77 7.11
CA LEU A 68 18.46 -18.23 6.59
C LEU A 68 18.75 -19.67 7.00
N VAL A 69 18.50 -20.02 8.27
CA VAL A 69 18.69 -21.39 8.79
C VAL A 69 17.83 -22.39 8.04
N GLU A 70 16.55 -22.07 7.81
CA GLU A 70 15.65 -22.95 7.03
C GLU A 70 16.09 -23.08 5.57
N TYR A 71 16.63 -22.00 4.99
CA TYR A 71 17.19 -22.04 3.65
C TYR A 71 18.40 -22.98 3.56
N GLU A 72 19.33 -22.89 4.51
CA GLU A 72 20.52 -23.75 4.56
C GLU A 72 20.18 -25.23 4.77
N ARG A 73 19.11 -25.52 5.50
CA ARG A 73 18.60 -26.89 5.70
C ARG A 73 17.79 -27.44 4.52
N GLY A 74 17.48 -26.61 3.54
CA GLY A 74 16.63 -27.01 2.42
C GLY A 74 15.15 -27.19 2.80
N GLU A 75 14.74 -26.67 3.95
CA GLU A 75 13.37 -26.79 4.49
C GLU A 75 12.43 -25.69 3.96
N ILE A 76 12.97 -24.72 3.22
CA ILE A 76 12.21 -23.59 2.70
C ILE A 76 11.31 -24.04 1.54
N THR A 77 10.02 -23.86 1.73
CA THR A 77 9.02 -23.90 0.65
C THR A 77 8.66 -22.49 0.21
N SER A 78 8.16 -22.34 -1.02
CA SER A 78 7.69 -21.03 -1.50
C SER A 78 6.56 -20.45 -0.62
N ALA A 79 5.71 -21.31 -0.04
CA ALA A 79 4.66 -20.89 0.88
C ALA A 79 5.23 -20.32 2.19
N ASN A 80 6.18 -21.04 2.81
CA ASN A 80 6.82 -20.57 4.06
C ASN A 80 7.59 -19.27 3.84
N SER A 81 8.29 -19.15 2.71
CA SER A 81 9.00 -17.91 2.36
C SER A 81 8.07 -16.71 2.23
N ALA A 82 6.90 -16.87 1.61
CA ALA A 82 5.91 -15.81 1.46
C ALA A 82 5.31 -15.38 2.80
N VAL A 83 5.04 -16.33 3.70
CA VAL A 83 4.56 -16.05 5.06
C VAL A 83 5.61 -15.27 5.84
N LYS A 84 6.86 -15.73 5.86
CA LYS A 84 7.96 -15.05 6.57
C LYS A 84 8.24 -13.67 6.00
N PHE A 85 8.21 -13.51 4.68
CA PHE A 85 8.34 -12.21 4.04
C PHE A 85 7.22 -11.25 4.46
N THR A 86 5.99 -11.75 4.57
CA THR A 86 4.86 -10.97 5.08
C THR A 86 5.07 -10.57 6.54
N LYS A 87 5.59 -11.47 7.39
CA LYS A 87 5.95 -11.15 8.78
C LYS A 87 7.06 -10.09 8.87
N LEU A 88 8.07 -10.13 8.00
CA LEU A 88 9.10 -9.07 7.93
C LEU A 88 8.50 -7.70 7.61
N LEU A 89 7.52 -7.62 6.70
CA LEU A 89 6.81 -6.38 6.41
C LEU A 89 5.95 -5.91 7.59
N GLN A 90 5.30 -6.82 8.31
CA GLN A 90 4.55 -6.52 9.52
C GLN A 90 5.45 -5.96 10.61
N ILE A 91 6.59 -6.58 10.87
CA ILE A 91 7.61 -6.11 11.84
C ILE A 91 8.08 -4.70 11.46
N SER A 92 8.36 -4.46 10.17
CA SER A 92 8.77 -3.13 9.68
C SER A 92 7.73 -2.05 9.95
N CYS A 93 6.44 -2.41 9.94
CA CYS A 93 5.33 -1.50 10.27
C CYS A 93 5.11 -1.34 11.77
N GLY A 94 5.75 -2.18 12.61
CA GLY A 94 5.65 -2.13 14.07
C GLY A 94 4.54 -2.95 14.70
N TRP A 95 3.86 -3.81 13.94
CA TRP A 95 2.89 -4.78 14.46
C TRP A 95 3.07 -6.12 13.75
N VAL A 96 3.16 -7.19 14.51
CA VAL A 96 3.27 -8.55 13.96
C VAL A 96 2.13 -9.42 14.51
N LYS A 97 1.58 -10.26 13.63
CA LYS A 97 0.56 -11.23 14.00
C LYS A 97 1.21 -12.61 14.10
N ASP A 98 0.99 -13.31 15.23
CA ASP A 98 1.42 -14.71 15.38
C ASP A 98 0.51 -15.68 14.61
N ASP A 99 0.86 -16.96 14.63
CA ASP A 99 0.09 -18.01 13.95
C ASP A 99 -1.25 -18.30 14.62
N SER A 100 -1.38 -17.96 15.91
CA SER A 100 -2.63 -18.06 16.69
C SER A 100 -3.56 -16.85 16.45
N GLY A 101 -3.07 -15.82 15.77
CA GLY A 101 -3.85 -14.62 15.44
C GLY A 101 -3.68 -13.46 16.40
N ASN A 102 -2.84 -13.61 17.45
CA ASN A 102 -2.55 -12.51 18.37
C ASN A 102 -1.68 -11.45 17.70
N VAL A 103 -1.93 -10.19 18.02
CA VAL A 103 -1.16 -9.07 17.51
C VAL A 103 -0.23 -8.52 18.58
N PHE A 104 1.04 -8.40 18.25
CA PHE A 104 2.08 -7.82 19.11
C PHE A 104 2.54 -6.49 18.54
N GLU A 105 2.61 -5.47 19.38
CA GLU A 105 3.14 -4.16 19.04
C GLU A 105 4.65 -4.11 19.30
N LEU A 106 5.39 -3.61 18.32
CA LEU A 106 6.84 -3.49 18.31
C LEU A 106 7.29 -2.03 18.29
N GLU A 107 6.65 -1.18 19.08
CA GLU A 107 6.97 0.25 19.23
C GLU A 107 7.11 1.00 17.88
N PRO A 108 6.02 1.17 17.14
CA PRO A 108 6.04 1.82 15.81
C PRO A 108 6.18 3.35 15.87
N SER A 109 6.76 3.90 16.95
CA SER A 109 6.79 5.34 17.25
C SER A 109 7.37 6.16 16.10
N ASN A 110 8.54 5.77 15.56
CA ASN A 110 9.19 6.51 14.48
C ASN A 110 8.29 6.71 13.26
N ARG A 111 7.54 5.68 12.87
CA ARG A 111 6.59 5.77 11.74
C ARG A 111 5.35 6.57 12.08
N LEU A 112 4.85 6.42 13.29
CA LEU A 112 3.64 7.13 13.71
C LEU A 112 3.92 8.63 13.88
N ASP A 113 5.06 8.99 14.45
CA ASP A 113 5.48 10.38 14.62
C ASP A 113 5.71 11.05 13.26
N GLU A 114 6.42 10.39 12.35
CA GLU A 114 6.59 10.89 10.98
C GLU A 114 5.25 11.03 10.23
N ALA A 115 4.36 10.04 10.35
CA ALA A 115 3.03 10.13 9.73
C ALA A 115 2.23 11.32 10.27
N PHE A 116 2.38 11.63 11.56
CA PHE A 116 1.72 12.78 12.19
C PHE A 116 2.33 14.10 11.72
N GLU A 117 3.64 14.20 11.58
CA GLU A 117 4.33 15.37 11.03
C GLU A 117 3.90 15.64 9.57
N ILE A 118 3.83 14.59 8.75
CA ILE A 118 3.31 14.68 7.38
C ILE A 118 1.87 15.22 7.39
N PHE A 119 1.02 14.72 8.30
CA PHE A 119 -0.35 15.22 8.42
C PHE A 119 -0.40 16.71 8.77
N GLN A 120 0.40 17.15 9.73
CA GLN A 120 0.45 18.57 10.13
C GLN A 120 0.85 19.49 8.97
N ASN A 121 1.74 19.01 8.09
CA ASN A 121 2.23 19.74 6.92
C ASN A 121 1.37 19.51 5.66
N SER A 122 0.35 18.65 5.70
CA SER A 122 -0.49 18.35 4.54
C SER A 122 -1.51 19.47 4.27
N HIS A 123 -1.81 19.68 2.97
CA HIS A 123 -2.74 20.71 2.54
C HIS A 123 -4.12 20.52 3.20
N ARG A 124 -4.66 21.57 3.79
CA ARG A 124 -5.93 21.59 4.54
C ARG A 124 -6.01 20.53 5.64
N GLN A 125 -4.88 20.01 6.10
CA GLN A 125 -4.85 18.89 7.05
C GLN A 125 -5.73 17.71 6.61
N LYS A 126 -5.66 17.34 5.33
CA LYS A 126 -6.31 16.16 4.76
C LYS A 126 -5.23 15.19 4.31
N LEU A 127 -5.23 13.97 4.85
CA LEU A 127 -4.24 12.94 4.56
C LEU A 127 -4.91 11.59 4.32
N VAL A 128 -4.53 10.93 3.25
CA VAL A 128 -4.86 9.51 3.03
C VAL A 128 -3.65 8.67 3.44
N ILE A 129 -3.86 7.68 4.30
CA ILE A 129 -2.82 6.74 4.71
C ILE A 129 -3.19 5.34 4.21
N ALA A 130 -2.34 4.76 3.38
CA ALA A 130 -2.50 3.39 2.89
C ALA A 130 -1.67 2.42 3.73
N SER A 131 -2.27 1.36 4.24
CA SER A 131 -1.59 0.29 4.94
C SER A 131 -2.16 -1.09 4.61
N ALA A 132 -1.28 -2.05 4.37
CA ALA A 132 -1.66 -3.42 4.00
C ALA A 132 -2.26 -4.21 5.16
N PHE A 133 -1.88 -3.89 6.40
CA PHE A 133 -2.15 -4.72 7.58
C PHE A 133 -3.22 -4.10 8.49
N LYS A 134 -4.24 -4.88 8.85
CA LYS A 134 -5.33 -4.41 9.74
C LYS A 134 -4.82 -3.96 11.12
N ALA A 135 -3.76 -4.58 11.63
CA ALA A 135 -3.17 -4.21 12.92
C ALA A 135 -2.58 -2.78 12.86
N SER A 136 -1.77 -2.49 11.84
CA SER A 136 -1.22 -1.14 11.67
C SER A 136 -2.31 -0.09 11.39
N ILE A 137 -3.38 -0.45 10.63
CA ILE A 137 -4.52 0.45 10.39
C ILE A 137 -5.18 0.86 11.71
N LYS A 138 -5.41 -0.09 12.61
CA LYS A 138 -5.97 0.18 13.94
C LYS A 138 -5.02 1.02 14.80
N GLY A 139 -3.73 0.68 14.84
CA GLY A 139 -2.73 1.43 15.58
C GLY A 139 -2.57 2.86 15.09
N ILE A 140 -2.56 3.09 13.78
CA ILE A 140 -2.56 4.44 13.19
C ILE A 140 -3.83 5.21 13.63
N HIS A 141 -4.99 4.59 13.51
CA HIS A 141 -6.26 5.20 13.91
C HIS A 141 -6.23 5.62 15.39
N GLU A 142 -5.82 4.73 16.29
CA GLU A 142 -5.73 5.00 17.73
C GLU A 142 -4.74 6.12 18.04
N TYR A 143 -3.58 6.11 17.39
CA TYR A 143 -2.55 7.13 17.57
C TYR A 143 -3.05 8.53 17.17
N PHE A 144 -3.65 8.66 15.99
CA PHE A 144 -4.19 9.94 15.51
C PHE A 144 -5.39 10.41 16.34
N ALA A 145 -6.27 9.51 16.74
CA ALA A 145 -7.40 9.81 17.62
C ALA A 145 -6.93 10.36 18.99
N LYS A 146 -5.90 9.74 19.60
CA LYS A 146 -5.28 10.25 20.85
C LYS A 146 -4.69 11.64 20.70
N LYS A 147 -4.25 12.03 19.50
CA LYS A 147 -3.76 13.38 19.18
C LYS A 147 -4.90 14.37 18.86
N GLY A 148 -6.16 13.97 18.99
CA GLY A 148 -7.33 14.82 18.73
C GLY A 148 -7.67 15.01 17.25
N VAL A 149 -7.06 14.23 16.34
CA VAL A 149 -7.33 14.29 14.90
C VAL A 149 -8.62 13.53 14.57
N LYS A 150 -9.46 14.12 13.73
CA LYS A 150 -10.65 13.44 13.19
C LYS A 150 -10.21 12.39 12.15
N VAL A 151 -10.03 11.16 12.60
CA VAL A 151 -9.53 10.03 11.83
C VAL A 151 -10.57 8.92 11.73
N ASN A 152 -10.61 8.24 10.61
CA ASN A 152 -11.39 7.02 10.43
C ASN A 152 -10.62 6.04 9.51
N TYR A 153 -11.10 4.80 9.42
CA TYR A 153 -10.47 3.82 8.56
C TYR A 153 -11.46 2.99 7.74
N ILE A 154 -10.97 2.44 6.62
CA ILE A 154 -11.68 1.52 5.72
C ILE A 154 -10.82 0.27 5.52
N THR A 155 -11.37 -0.88 5.92
CA THR A 155 -10.82 -2.22 5.65
C THR A 155 -11.83 -3.03 4.85
N GLY A 156 -11.43 -4.23 4.41
CA GLY A 156 -12.34 -5.13 3.69
C GLY A 156 -13.60 -5.52 4.47
N ASP A 157 -13.56 -5.43 5.80
CA ASP A 157 -14.69 -5.80 6.68
C ASP A 157 -15.75 -4.68 6.80
N VAL A 158 -15.45 -3.46 6.34
CA VAL A 158 -16.37 -2.32 6.43
C VAL A 158 -17.48 -2.46 5.39
N LYS A 159 -18.72 -2.44 5.84
CA LYS A 159 -19.91 -2.53 4.98
C LYS A 159 -19.95 -1.35 3.98
N ALA A 160 -20.58 -1.59 2.82
CA ALA A 160 -20.63 -0.61 1.72
C ALA A 160 -21.24 0.74 2.14
N GLU A 161 -22.33 0.73 2.91
CA GLU A 161 -22.98 1.94 3.41
C GLU A 161 -22.08 2.77 4.33
N ASP A 162 -21.41 2.11 5.28
CA ASP A 162 -20.51 2.80 6.21
C ASP A 162 -19.24 3.31 5.49
N ARG A 163 -18.77 2.57 4.47
CA ARG A 163 -17.70 3.02 3.59
C ARG A 163 -18.07 4.31 2.86
N ALA A 164 -19.29 4.35 2.28
CA ALA A 164 -19.79 5.53 1.59
C ALA A 164 -19.86 6.75 2.52
N LYS A 165 -20.38 6.58 3.74
CA LYS A 165 -20.45 7.64 4.76
C LYS A 165 -19.06 8.17 5.13
N LYS A 166 -18.08 7.28 5.35
CA LYS A 166 -16.72 7.67 5.68
C LYS A 166 -16.03 8.44 4.54
N ILE A 167 -16.22 7.99 3.31
CA ILE A 167 -15.69 8.67 2.11
C ILE A 167 -16.34 10.04 1.97
N HIS A 168 -17.66 10.15 2.12
CA HIS A 168 -18.37 11.42 2.04
C HIS A 168 -17.88 12.39 3.13
N SER A 169 -17.74 11.94 4.38
CA SER A 169 -17.19 12.74 5.48
C SER A 169 -15.75 13.19 5.21
N PHE A 170 -14.93 12.36 4.55
CA PHE A 170 -13.59 12.75 4.15
C PHE A 170 -13.60 13.77 3.01
N GLN A 171 -14.43 13.59 2.00
CA GLN A 171 -14.48 14.46 0.83
C GLN A 171 -15.10 15.83 1.13
N HIS A 172 -16.18 15.85 1.88
CA HIS A 172 -17.02 17.03 2.05
C HIS A 172 -17.19 17.49 3.50
N GLY A 173 -16.85 16.65 4.47
CA GLY A 173 -16.99 16.92 5.88
C GLY A 173 -15.66 17.24 6.56
N ASP A 174 -15.65 17.02 7.85
CA ASP A 174 -14.60 17.40 8.78
C ASP A 174 -13.57 16.28 9.08
N LEU A 175 -13.75 15.08 8.51
CA LEU A 175 -12.82 13.98 8.65
C LEU A 175 -11.47 14.37 8.03
N GLN A 176 -10.40 14.36 8.81
CA GLN A 176 -9.08 14.87 8.42
C GLN A 176 -8.18 13.76 7.85
N VAL A 177 -8.17 12.60 8.51
CA VAL A 177 -7.32 11.47 8.10
C VAL A 177 -8.19 10.25 7.77
N LEU A 178 -7.93 9.66 6.61
CA LEU A 178 -8.57 8.41 6.21
C LEU A 178 -7.51 7.33 6.00
N VAL A 179 -7.52 6.32 6.89
CA VAL A 179 -6.62 5.17 6.80
C VAL A 179 -7.29 4.08 5.98
N ILE A 180 -6.65 3.60 4.91
CA ILE A 180 -7.28 2.67 3.96
C ILE A 180 -6.44 1.42 3.78
N GLN A 181 -7.09 0.26 3.83
CA GLN A 181 -6.54 -0.96 3.30
C GLN A 181 -6.61 -0.91 1.76
N PRO A 182 -5.49 -0.97 1.02
CA PRO A 182 -5.49 -0.73 -0.43
C PRO A 182 -6.46 -1.62 -1.22
N GLN A 183 -6.62 -2.88 -0.81
CA GLN A 183 -7.58 -3.81 -1.44
C GLN A 183 -9.04 -3.33 -1.29
N ALA A 184 -9.36 -2.59 -0.23
CA ALA A 184 -10.70 -2.01 -0.04
C ALA A 184 -10.95 -0.77 -0.91
N ALA A 185 -9.89 -0.18 -1.52
CA ALA A 185 -10.00 0.96 -2.43
C ALA A 185 -10.36 0.57 -3.87
N SER A 186 -10.47 -0.74 -4.20
CA SER A 186 -10.79 -1.24 -5.56
C SER A 186 -12.18 -0.80 -6.07
N HIS A 187 -13.08 -0.35 -5.21
CA HIS A 187 -14.49 -0.05 -5.50
C HIS A 187 -14.76 1.38 -6.04
N GLY A 188 -13.86 1.94 -6.84
CA GLY A 188 -14.18 3.18 -7.58
C GLY A 188 -14.29 4.46 -6.74
N ILE A 189 -13.72 4.49 -5.54
CA ILE A 189 -13.77 5.65 -4.64
C ILE A 189 -12.95 6.84 -5.16
N THR A 190 -13.34 8.05 -4.79
CA THR A 190 -12.63 9.29 -5.10
C THR A 190 -12.17 9.93 -3.79
N LEU A 191 -10.90 10.35 -3.71
CA LEU A 191 -10.26 10.91 -2.51
C LEU A 191 -9.52 12.22 -2.81
N THR A 192 -10.02 13.00 -3.73
CA THR A 192 -9.42 14.26 -4.21
C THR A 192 -9.44 15.40 -3.20
N ALA A 193 -10.12 15.23 -2.05
CA ALA A 193 -10.01 16.16 -0.93
C ALA A 193 -8.59 16.20 -0.33
N ALA A 194 -7.82 15.12 -0.45
CA ALA A 194 -6.41 15.10 -0.10
C ALA A 194 -5.54 15.24 -1.36
N SER A 195 -4.44 15.96 -1.23
CA SER A 195 -3.35 15.99 -2.22
C SER A 195 -2.17 15.11 -1.81
N THR A 196 -2.20 14.53 -0.62
CA THR A 196 -1.13 13.67 -0.10
C THR A 196 -1.65 12.27 0.22
N LEU A 197 -0.96 11.28 -0.30
CA LEU A 197 -1.14 9.86 0.02
C LEU A 197 0.15 9.33 0.64
N LEU A 198 0.03 8.81 1.85
CA LEU A 198 1.13 8.18 2.57
C LEU A 198 0.98 6.66 2.53
N TRP A 199 1.92 5.96 1.92
CA TRP A 199 2.08 4.53 2.06
C TRP A 199 2.82 4.20 3.35
N PHE A 200 2.06 3.94 4.40
CA PHE A 200 2.60 3.50 5.69
C PHE A 200 3.19 2.08 5.59
N SER A 201 2.57 1.23 4.79
CA SER A 201 3.15 -0.04 4.35
C SER A 201 2.84 -0.30 2.87
N LEU A 202 3.84 -0.77 2.13
CA LEU A 202 3.71 -1.11 0.73
C LEU A 202 3.06 -2.50 0.54
N ILE A 203 2.55 -2.72 -0.67
CA ILE A 203 2.01 -4.01 -1.15
C ILE A 203 2.75 -4.46 -2.40
N PRO A 204 2.93 -5.77 -2.63
CA PRO A 204 3.64 -6.25 -3.83
C PRO A 204 2.82 -6.16 -5.12
N SER A 205 1.51 -5.93 -5.04
CA SER A 205 0.62 -5.82 -6.20
C SER A 205 0.73 -4.44 -6.85
N GLY A 206 1.36 -4.35 -8.02
CA GLY A 206 1.45 -3.11 -8.78
C GLY A 206 0.09 -2.59 -9.24
N GLU A 207 -0.85 -3.48 -9.56
CA GLU A 207 -2.22 -3.09 -9.92
C GLU A 207 -2.93 -2.37 -8.76
N THR A 208 -2.95 -2.99 -7.57
CA THR A 208 -3.57 -2.39 -6.38
C THR A 208 -2.86 -1.10 -5.96
N TYR A 209 -1.53 -1.04 -6.11
CA TYR A 209 -0.75 0.17 -5.88
C TYR A 209 -1.18 1.30 -6.82
N ASN A 210 -1.23 1.05 -8.12
CA ASN A 210 -1.65 2.04 -9.11
C ASN A 210 -3.12 2.46 -8.92
N GLN A 211 -4.00 1.51 -8.62
CA GLN A 211 -5.40 1.80 -8.31
C GLN A 211 -5.52 2.72 -7.10
N MET A 212 -4.78 2.47 -6.03
CA MET A 212 -4.80 3.29 -4.83
C MET A 212 -4.28 4.71 -5.10
N ASN A 213 -3.14 4.84 -5.78
CA ASN A 213 -2.59 6.13 -6.19
C ASN A 213 -3.60 6.92 -7.05
N GLY A 214 -4.28 6.25 -7.97
CA GLY A 214 -5.32 6.83 -8.80
C GLY A 214 -6.55 7.34 -8.05
N ARG A 215 -6.67 7.14 -6.73
CA ARG A 215 -7.78 7.69 -5.93
C ARG A 215 -7.60 9.16 -5.57
N ILE A 216 -6.36 9.63 -5.46
CA ILE A 216 -6.04 11.04 -5.24
C ILE A 216 -5.64 11.74 -6.56
N THR A 217 -5.00 11.02 -7.51
CA THR A 217 -4.61 11.54 -8.83
C THR A 217 -5.75 11.37 -9.83
N ARG A 218 -6.82 12.13 -9.68
CA ARG A 218 -8.05 11.98 -10.48
C ARG A 218 -8.59 13.33 -10.93
N ILE A 219 -9.46 13.32 -11.93
CA ILE A 219 -10.23 14.50 -12.36
C ILE A 219 -10.91 15.14 -11.15
N GLY A 220 -10.78 16.46 -11.02
CA GLY A 220 -11.23 17.22 -9.85
C GLY A 220 -10.14 17.45 -8.79
N GLN A 221 -8.92 16.96 -9.01
CA GLN A 221 -7.76 17.34 -8.21
C GLN A 221 -7.13 18.62 -8.76
N ASN A 222 -7.13 19.67 -7.93
CA ASN A 222 -6.63 21.00 -8.31
C ASN A 222 -5.26 21.35 -7.70
N HIS A 223 -4.70 20.44 -6.92
CA HIS A 223 -3.42 20.64 -6.23
C HIS A 223 -2.38 19.64 -6.72
N LYS A 224 -1.10 20.01 -6.67
CA LYS A 224 0.00 19.07 -6.88
C LYS A 224 -0.14 17.92 -5.88
N GLN A 225 -0.02 16.69 -6.37
CA GLN A 225 -0.14 15.52 -5.53
C GLN A 225 1.24 15.05 -5.08
N THR A 226 1.28 14.51 -3.88
CA THR A 226 2.47 13.87 -3.31
C THR A 226 2.13 12.47 -2.82
N ILE A 227 2.86 11.50 -3.33
CA ILE A 227 2.79 10.11 -2.87
C ILE A 227 4.08 9.82 -2.12
N LEU A 228 3.93 9.52 -0.84
CA LEU A 228 5.02 9.27 0.09
C LEU A 228 5.11 7.78 0.40
N HIS A 229 6.31 7.20 0.39
CA HIS A 229 6.55 5.81 0.78
C HIS A 229 7.42 5.77 2.02
N MET A 230 6.94 5.17 3.10
CA MET A 230 7.76 4.89 4.27
C MET A 230 8.52 3.60 4.08
N ILE A 231 9.85 3.67 4.20
CA ILE A 231 10.76 2.55 3.99
C ILE A 231 11.68 2.43 5.21
N GLY A 232 11.56 1.34 5.96
CA GLY A 232 12.42 1.07 7.13
C GLY A 232 13.24 -0.21 7.01
N SER A 233 12.98 -1.03 5.98
CA SER A 233 13.60 -2.35 5.87
C SER A 233 14.03 -2.71 4.44
N LYS A 234 14.93 -3.70 4.33
CA LYS A 234 15.32 -4.28 3.03
C LYS A 234 14.12 -4.94 2.32
N ALA A 235 13.20 -5.55 3.06
CA ALA A 235 12.00 -6.16 2.49
C ALA A 235 11.11 -5.10 1.82
N GLU A 236 10.92 -3.95 2.43
CA GLU A 236 10.15 -2.84 1.85
C GLU A 236 10.86 -2.21 0.65
N LYS A 237 12.19 -2.02 0.73
CA LYS A 237 13.01 -1.56 -0.43
C LYS A 237 12.83 -2.49 -1.63
N ARG A 238 12.80 -3.80 -1.42
CA ARG A 238 12.56 -4.78 -2.49
C ARG A 238 11.17 -4.62 -3.12
N ILE A 239 10.12 -4.44 -2.32
CA ILE A 239 8.76 -4.18 -2.86
C ILE A 239 8.76 -2.89 -3.68
N LEU A 240 9.33 -1.81 -3.16
CA LEU A 240 9.38 -0.54 -3.87
C LEU A 240 10.08 -0.67 -5.23
N THR A 241 11.20 -1.41 -5.28
CA THR A 241 11.90 -1.69 -6.54
C THR A 241 11.00 -2.44 -7.54
N ILE A 242 10.24 -3.44 -7.08
CA ILE A 242 9.29 -4.17 -7.93
C ILE A 242 8.18 -3.23 -8.46
N LEU A 243 7.69 -2.33 -7.63
CA LEU A 243 6.64 -1.37 -8.02
C LEU A 243 7.12 -0.33 -9.03
N LYS A 244 8.38 0.13 -8.92
CA LYS A 244 8.99 1.11 -9.84
C LYS A 244 9.37 0.52 -11.20
N ASN A 245 9.58 -0.80 -11.29
CA ASN A 245 9.97 -1.51 -12.52
C ASN A 245 8.78 -2.06 -13.34
N LYS A 246 7.55 -1.76 -12.94
CA LYS A 246 6.33 -2.14 -13.66
C LYS A 246 5.67 -0.92 -14.30
#